data_ca4a383b7e315564c2ffd0a729f9015a
#
_entry.id   ca4a383b7e315564c2ffd0a729f9015a
#
_cell.length_a   1.000
_cell.length_b   1.000
_cell.length_c   1.000
_cell.angle_alpha   90.00
_cell.angle_beta   90.00
_cell.angle_gamma   90.00
#
_symmetry.space_group_name_H-M   'P 1'
#
loop_
_entity.id
_entity.type
_entity.pdbx_description
1 polymer ?
#
loop_
_entity_poly.entity_id
_entity_poly.type
_entity_poly.pdbx_seq_one_letter_code
_entity_poly.pdbx_strand_id
1 'polypeptide(L)' 'MITLIRFEHPEAGEIWVNPAHVCAVGHTEDKLGRFTNIYMVNTSVLVVKGTLDKITDLLT' A
#
# COMPACT_ATOMS: atom_id res chain seq x y z
N MET A 1 -9.95 17.61 -7.14
CA MET A 1 -9.11 17.53 -5.92
C MET A 1 -8.57 16.11 -5.75
N ILE A 2 -7.27 15.97 -5.50
CA ILE A 2 -6.65 14.67 -5.30
C ILE A 2 -6.61 14.37 -3.81
N THR A 3 -7.13 13.21 -3.44
CA THR A 3 -7.04 12.72 -2.07
C THR A 3 -5.93 11.71 -1.96
N LEU A 4 -4.94 11.97 -1.12
CA LEU A 4 -3.85 11.05 -0.89
C LEU A 4 -4.07 10.33 0.43
N ILE A 5 -3.74 9.05 0.46
CA ILE A 5 -3.87 8.20 1.63
C ILE A 5 -2.48 7.88 2.19
N ARG A 6 -2.31 8.09 3.47
CA ARG A 6 -1.03 7.87 4.15
C ARG A 6 -0.85 6.39 4.48
N PHE A 7 0.33 5.88 4.15
CA PHE A 7 0.76 4.52 4.53
C PHE A 7 2.15 4.57 5.12
N GLU A 8 2.54 3.52 5.83
CA GLU A 8 3.88 3.37 6.34
C GLU A 8 4.68 2.41 5.47
N HIS A 9 5.77 2.89 4.92
CA HIS A 9 6.70 2.06 4.17
C HIS A 9 7.78 1.57 5.14
N PRO A 10 8.18 0.28 5.07
CA PRO A 10 9.15 -0.27 6.01
C PRO A 10 10.53 0.40 5.99
N GLU A 11 10.90 1.01 4.87
CA GLU A 11 12.20 1.69 4.74
C GLU A 11 12.07 3.20 4.59
N ALA A 12 11.16 3.65 3.74
CA ALA A 12 11.00 5.07 3.45
C ALA A 12 10.21 5.82 4.54
N GLY A 13 9.56 5.10 5.43
CA GLY A 13 8.74 5.71 6.46
C GLY A 13 7.35 6.06 5.95
N GLU A 14 6.98 7.32 6.07
CA GLU A 14 5.64 7.76 5.68
C GLU A 14 5.57 8.03 4.18
N ILE A 15 4.59 7.43 3.51
CA ILE A 15 4.34 7.68 2.09
C ILE A 15 2.86 8.01 1.88
N TRP A 16 2.57 8.74 0.80
CA TRP A 16 1.21 9.15 0.44
C TRP A 16 0.88 8.60 -0.94
N VAL A 17 -0.25 7.91 -1.04
CA VAL A 17 -0.64 7.20 -2.25
C VAL A 17 -1.96 7.74 -2.79
N ASN A 18 -2.01 7.96 -4.11
CA ASN A 18 -3.26 8.32 -4.77
C ASN A 18 -4.05 7.05 -5.07
N PRO A 19 -5.19 6.83 -4.41
CA PRO A 19 -5.95 5.59 -4.58
C PRO A 19 -6.49 5.39 -6.00
N ALA A 20 -6.62 6.46 -6.76
CA ALA A 20 -7.07 6.36 -8.15
C ALA A 20 -6.05 5.68 -9.05
N HIS A 21 -4.79 5.62 -8.63
CA HIS A 21 -3.71 4.99 -9.40
C HIS A 21 -3.38 3.58 -8.93
N VAL A 22 -4.16 3.03 -8.02
CA VAL A 22 -3.95 1.66 -7.53
C VAL A 22 -4.68 0.69 -8.44
N CYS A 23 -3.95 -0.29 -8.96
CA CYS A 23 -4.50 -1.36 -9.79
C CYS A 23 -4.98 -2.54 -8.98
N ALA A 24 -4.15 -2.96 -8.01
CA ALA A 24 -4.41 -4.16 -7.23
C ALA A 24 -3.65 -4.10 -5.92
N VAL A 25 -4.05 -4.91 -4.97
CA VAL A 25 -3.33 -5.08 -3.72
C VAL A 25 -3.14 -6.57 -3.46
N GLY A 26 -2.00 -6.92 -2.88
CA GLY A 26 -1.66 -8.29 -2.58
C GLY A 26 -1.08 -8.40 -1.18
N HIS A 27 -1.14 -9.60 -0.64
CA HIS A 27 -0.62 -9.88 0.70
C HIS A 27 0.73 -10.57 0.60
N THR A 28 1.69 -10.10 1.40
CA THR A 28 2.99 -10.75 1.53
C THR A 28 3.30 -10.95 3.00
N GLU A 29 3.79 -12.13 3.32
CA GLU A 29 4.20 -12.47 4.67
C GLU A 29 5.63 -13.01 4.63
N ASP A 30 6.52 -12.42 5.44
CA ASP A 30 7.89 -12.87 5.52
C ASP A 30 8.37 -12.88 6.97
N LYS A 31 9.68 -13.03 7.17
CA LYS A 31 10.27 -13.12 8.50
C LYS A 31 10.11 -11.83 9.31
N LEU A 32 9.93 -10.71 8.65
CA LEU A 32 9.81 -9.41 9.29
C LEU A 32 8.37 -9.06 9.66
N GLY A 33 7.40 -9.84 9.17
CA GLY A 33 6.01 -9.61 9.48
C GLY A 33 5.12 -9.68 8.26
N ARG A 34 3.94 -9.06 8.39
CA ARG A 34 2.95 -9.04 7.33
C ARG A 34 2.95 -7.68 6.64
N PHE A 35 3.02 -7.71 5.32
CA PHE A 35 3.02 -6.52 4.49
C PHE A 35 1.99 -6.64 3.40
N THR A 36 1.55 -5.50 2.89
CA THR A 36 0.65 -5.44 1.76
C THR A 36 1.39 -4.82 0.58
N ASN A 37 1.31 -5.46 -0.57
CA ASN A 37 1.88 -4.94 -1.81
C ASN A 37 0.79 -4.17 -2.54
N ILE A 38 1.08 -2.93 -2.90
CA ILE A 38 0.17 -2.09 -3.67
C ILE A 38 0.73 -1.97 -5.08
N TYR A 39 -0.03 -2.47 -6.05
CA TYR A 39 0.37 -2.44 -7.46
C TYR A 39 -0.25 -1.21 -8.12
N MET A 40 0.61 -0.35 -8.64
CA MET A 40 0.19 0.91 -9.25
C MET A 40 0.02 0.76 -10.76
N VAL A 41 -0.75 1.66 -11.36
CA VAL A 41 -1.03 1.62 -12.80
C VAL A 41 0.22 1.79 -13.66
N ASN A 42 1.27 2.39 -13.13
CA ASN A 42 2.54 2.57 -13.85
C ASN A 42 3.51 1.40 -13.64
N THR A 43 3.01 0.26 -13.22
CA THR A 43 3.75 -0.99 -12.93
C THR A 43 4.64 -0.93 -11.68
N SER A 44 4.63 0.16 -10.95
CA SER A 44 5.36 0.24 -9.68
C SER A 44 4.67 -0.59 -8.60
N VAL A 45 5.46 -1.12 -7.68
CA VAL A 45 4.95 -1.87 -6.54
C VAL A 45 5.43 -1.19 -5.27
N LEU A 46 4.49 -0.91 -4.37
CA LEU A 46 4.79 -0.32 -3.07
C LEU A 46 4.51 -1.35 -1.99
N VAL A 47 5.44 -1.50 -1.05
CA VAL A 47 5.25 -2.40 0.09
C VAL A 47 4.94 -1.53 1.30
N VAL A 48 3.81 -1.79 1.94
CA VAL A 48 3.39 -1.01 3.11
C VAL A 48 3.09 -1.92 4.28
N LYS A 49 3.26 -1.38 5.47
CA LYS A 49 2.98 -2.12 6.70
C LYS A 49 1.47 -2.20 6.92
N GLY A 50 1.00 -3.35 7.39
CA GLY A 50 -0.39 -3.55 7.73
C GLY A 50 -0.96 -4.78 7.08
N THR A 51 -2.16 -5.16 7.52
CA THR A 51 -2.86 -6.30 6.97
C THR A 51 -3.61 -5.90 5.70
N LEU A 52 -3.89 -6.90 4.85
CA LEU A 52 -4.63 -6.67 3.62
C LEU A 52 -5.99 -6.02 3.89
N ASP A 53 -6.69 -6.47 4.92
CA ASP A 53 -8.01 -5.93 5.26
C ASP A 53 -7.93 -4.44 5.60
N LYS A 54 -6.96 -4.07 6.41
CA LYS A 54 -6.78 -2.68 6.83
C LYS A 54 -6.44 -1.77 5.66
N ILE A 55 -5.55 -2.23 4.79
CA ILE A 55 -5.13 -1.45 3.62
C ILE A 55 -6.29 -1.32 2.63
N THR A 56 -7.04 -2.39 2.42
CA THR A 56 -8.21 -2.37 1.54
C THR A 56 -9.26 -1.39 2.05
N ASP A 57 -9.51 -1.36 3.34
CA ASP A 57 -10.45 -0.41 3.94
C ASP A 57 -10.04 1.04 3.70
N LEU A 58 -8.74 1.32 3.78
CA LEU A 58 -8.24 2.68 3.54
C LEU A 58 -8.37 3.10 2.08
N LEU A 59 -8.33 2.14 1.15
CA LEU A 59 -8.41 2.42 -0.28
C LEU A 59 -9.84 2.49 -0.81
N THR A 60 -10.81 2.05 -0.04
CA THR A 60 -12.22 2.16 -0.40
C THR A 60 -12.92 3.24 0.46
#